data_f0db7847a2145f8c9aede68cb82ad25f
#
_entry.id   f0db7847a2145f8c9aede68cb82ad25f
#
_cell.length_a   1.000
_cell.length_b   1.000
_cell.length_c   1.000
_cell.angle_alpha   90.00
_cell.angle_beta   90.00
_cell.angle_gamma   90.00
#
_symmetry.space_group_name_H-M   'P 1'
#
loop_
_entity.id
_entity.type
_entity.pdbx_description
1 polymer ?
#
loop_
_entity_poly.entity_id
_entity_poly.type
_entity_poly.pdbx_seq_one_letter_code
_entity_poly.pdbx_strand_id
1 'polypeptide(L)'
;MRTNFSEAPIFVCWETTKSCLLACRHCRARAIRKPLPGQLDHQQSLSLIDELLEFDLPYPALLMTGGDPLMRSDFFELIEHAKNRGLYVAVAASVTPLLNEDSLGRMRHLDIDVMSVSVDGATAATHDKLRGVPGTFRQTVDVLQLVQKLGLKAQINTTVMRSNIEELPDIFNLVRRTGAVAWEVFFLIRTGRGSSLESLEPFECEDVMHFLFDASQYGIPVRTAEGPQFRRVRIQRLNHEASAQGMLYKRLETNLHNAEGSPTSSPVTKLTQTGDGKGIVFMTHDGQVYPSGFLPISTGRLGENSLVSIYRSNPLFVSLRDPSDLKGRCGRCEYRMICGGSRSRAFSEYGDPFQEDPACPYVP
;
A
#
# COMPACT_ATOMS: atom_id res chain seq x y z
N MET A 1 -13.68 2.95 -18.86
CA MET A 1 -12.91 1.93 -19.62
C MET A 1 -12.53 0.81 -18.67
N ARG A 2 -12.67 -0.46 -19.05
CA ARG A 2 -12.07 -1.57 -18.29
C ARG A 2 -10.56 -1.47 -18.48
N THR A 3 -9.81 -1.34 -17.40
CA THR A 3 -8.35 -1.34 -17.43
C THR A 3 -7.86 -2.72 -17.89
N ASN A 4 -7.16 -2.77 -19.00
CA ASN A 4 -6.54 -4.01 -19.48
C ASN A 4 -5.19 -4.21 -18.77
N PHE A 5 -5.19 -4.98 -17.70
CA PHE A 5 -3.97 -5.24 -16.91
C PHE A 5 -2.91 -6.07 -17.66
N SER A 6 -3.21 -6.64 -18.83
CA SER A 6 -2.19 -7.30 -19.63
C SER A 6 -1.31 -6.30 -20.38
N GLU A 7 -1.82 -5.10 -20.66
CA GLU A 7 -1.12 -4.07 -21.43
C GLU A 7 -0.33 -3.09 -20.56
N ALA A 8 -0.91 -2.63 -19.44
CA ALA A 8 -0.27 -1.65 -18.58
C ALA A 8 -0.62 -1.83 -17.11
N PRO A 9 0.31 -1.53 -16.17
CA PRO A 9 -0.01 -1.40 -14.76
C PRO A 9 -0.78 -0.09 -14.51
N ILE A 10 -1.49 0.00 -13.37
CA ILE A 10 -2.07 1.26 -12.90
C ILE A 10 -1.02 2.08 -12.17
N PHE A 11 -0.18 1.40 -11.37
CA PHE A 11 0.94 2.06 -10.70
C PHE A 11 2.23 1.28 -10.83
N VAL A 12 3.31 2.07 -10.86
CA VAL A 12 4.67 1.62 -10.69
C VAL A 12 5.17 2.19 -9.36
N CYS A 13 5.44 1.30 -8.42
CA CYS A 13 6.01 1.66 -7.12
C CYS A 13 7.52 1.58 -7.21
N TRP A 14 8.21 2.68 -6.99
CA TRP A 14 9.66 2.72 -7.02
C TRP A 14 10.25 2.96 -5.64
N GLU A 15 11.00 1.98 -5.12
CA GLU A 15 11.84 2.11 -3.94
C GLU A 15 13.09 2.92 -4.32
N THR A 16 13.00 4.25 -4.22
CA THR A 16 14.06 5.17 -4.70
C THR A 16 15.37 5.01 -3.96
N THR A 17 15.30 4.57 -2.69
CA THR A 17 16.46 4.31 -1.82
C THR A 17 16.07 3.34 -0.69
N LYS A 18 17.04 2.66 -0.11
CA LYS A 18 16.88 1.95 1.17
C LYS A 18 17.24 2.76 2.40
N SER A 19 17.71 3.99 2.21
CA SER A 19 18.06 4.87 3.34
C SER A 19 16.84 5.37 4.06
N CYS A 20 16.85 5.30 5.40
CA CYS A 20 15.78 5.83 6.24
C CYS A 20 16.29 6.14 7.65
N LEU A 21 15.78 7.20 8.27
CA LEU A 21 16.08 7.53 9.65
C LEU A 21 15.21 6.77 10.65
N LEU A 22 14.09 6.16 10.19
CA LEU A 22 13.24 5.33 11.04
C LEU A 22 13.78 3.90 11.16
N ALA A 23 13.32 3.21 12.20
CA ALA A 23 13.67 1.82 12.49
C ALA A 23 12.40 0.93 12.58
N CYS A 24 11.41 1.15 11.71
CA CYS A 24 10.11 0.49 11.76
C CYS A 24 10.23 -1.02 11.89
N ARG A 25 9.50 -1.60 12.84
CA ARG A 25 9.53 -3.04 13.15
C ARG A 25 8.95 -3.90 12.03
N HIS A 26 7.99 -3.36 11.28
CA HIS A 26 7.34 -4.02 10.13
C HIS A 26 7.96 -3.64 8.79
N CYS A 27 9.14 -3.00 8.76
CA CYS A 27 9.73 -2.53 7.51
C CYS A 27 10.07 -3.66 6.55
N ARG A 28 9.37 -3.71 5.43
CA ARG A 28 9.57 -4.64 4.32
C ARG A 28 11.00 -4.57 3.76
N ALA A 29 11.48 -3.34 3.54
CA ALA A 29 12.77 -3.07 2.89
C ALA A 29 13.99 -3.36 3.78
N ARG A 30 13.81 -3.59 5.09
CA ARG A 30 14.91 -3.58 6.07
C ARG A 30 15.77 -2.33 5.94
N ALA A 31 15.12 -1.17 5.82
CA ALA A 31 15.76 0.11 5.60
C ALA A 31 16.93 0.35 6.57
N ILE A 32 17.97 1.01 6.08
CA ILE A 32 19.23 1.29 6.75
C ILE A 32 19.54 2.79 6.71
N ARG A 33 20.54 3.25 7.46
CA ARG A 33 20.81 4.70 7.57
C ARG A 33 21.58 5.31 6.41
N LYS A 34 22.19 4.50 5.55
CA LYS A 34 23.03 4.98 4.43
C LYS A 34 22.59 4.32 3.13
N PRO A 35 22.77 4.97 1.99
CA PRO A 35 22.51 4.35 0.69
C PRO A 35 23.34 3.07 0.51
N LEU A 36 22.73 2.08 -0.14
CA LEU A 36 23.45 0.87 -0.54
C LEU A 36 24.22 1.12 -1.84
N PRO A 37 25.35 0.42 -2.04
CA PRO A 37 25.98 0.35 -3.35
C PRO A 37 25.00 -0.17 -4.41
N GLY A 38 25.11 0.31 -5.64
CA GLY A 38 24.25 -0.09 -6.74
C GLY A 38 22.90 0.64 -6.81
N GLN A 39 22.63 1.60 -5.90
CA GLN A 39 21.47 2.49 -6.06
C GLN A 39 21.59 3.24 -7.38
N LEU A 40 20.47 3.29 -8.14
CA LEU A 40 20.42 4.02 -9.41
C LEU A 40 20.87 5.46 -9.21
N ASP A 41 21.81 5.89 -10.05
CA ASP A 41 22.24 7.27 -10.10
C ASP A 41 21.17 8.19 -10.71
N HIS A 42 21.47 9.48 -10.81
CA HIS A 42 20.53 10.47 -11.31
C HIS A 42 20.07 10.15 -12.75
N GLN A 43 21.00 9.89 -13.65
CA GLN A 43 20.69 9.64 -15.06
C GLN A 43 19.91 8.34 -15.26
N GLN A 44 20.29 7.28 -14.57
CA GLN A 44 19.56 6.02 -14.56
C GLN A 44 18.12 6.19 -14.01
N SER A 45 17.98 7.07 -13.01
CA SER A 45 16.68 7.40 -12.41
C SER A 45 15.76 8.17 -13.36
N LEU A 46 16.32 9.12 -14.13
CA LEU A 46 15.56 9.81 -15.20
C LEU A 46 15.13 8.83 -16.28
N SER A 47 16.04 7.96 -16.73
CA SER A 47 15.71 6.93 -17.73
C SER A 47 14.60 5.99 -17.25
N LEU A 48 14.61 5.61 -15.96
CA LEU A 48 13.54 4.81 -15.35
C LEU A 48 12.18 5.51 -15.43
N ILE A 49 12.13 6.81 -15.13
CA ILE A 49 10.91 7.61 -15.22
C ILE A 49 10.43 7.67 -16.66
N ASP A 50 11.33 7.85 -17.62
CA ASP A 50 10.99 7.92 -19.03
C ASP A 50 10.47 6.58 -19.58
N GLU A 51 10.90 5.42 -19.05
CA GLU A 51 10.33 4.11 -19.42
C GLU A 51 8.82 3.97 -19.10
N LEU A 52 8.28 4.75 -18.15
CA LEU A 52 6.84 4.74 -17.87
C LEU A 52 6.02 5.31 -19.05
N LEU A 53 6.64 6.15 -19.87
CA LEU A 53 6.00 6.77 -21.03
C LEU A 53 5.91 5.81 -22.25
N GLU A 54 6.62 4.69 -22.19
CA GLU A 54 6.52 3.63 -23.20
C GLU A 54 5.22 2.80 -23.06
N PHE A 55 4.51 2.91 -21.94
CA PHE A 55 3.16 2.41 -21.82
C PHE A 55 2.18 3.36 -22.53
N ASP A 56 1.09 2.79 -23.08
CA ASP A 56 0.04 3.60 -23.68
C ASP A 56 -0.69 4.47 -22.65
N LEU A 57 -1.26 5.57 -23.11
CA LEU A 57 -2.09 6.45 -22.27
C LEU A 57 -3.38 5.74 -21.78
N PRO A 58 -3.78 5.94 -20.52
CA PRO A 58 -3.12 6.76 -19.51
C PRO A 58 -1.87 6.09 -18.95
N TYR A 59 -0.79 6.85 -18.81
CA TYR A 59 0.45 6.35 -18.22
C TYR A 59 0.23 5.78 -16.81
N PRO A 60 1.02 4.79 -16.38
CA PRO A 60 1.03 4.33 -14.99
C PRO A 60 1.35 5.48 -14.04
N ALA A 61 0.66 5.53 -12.90
CA ALA A 61 1.04 6.45 -11.84
C ALA A 61 2.39 6.02 -11.22
N LEU A 62 3.29 6.97 -11.01
CA LEU A 62 4.57 6.74 -10.33
C LEU A 62 4.38 6.97 -8.82
N LEU A 63 4.55 5.93 -8.01
CA LEU A 63 4.63 6.03 -6.56
C LEU A 63 6.10 5.99 -6.13
N MET A 64 6.65 7.14 -5.76
CA MET A 64 8.00 7.26 -5.23
C MET A 64 8.01 6.96 -3.73
N THR A 65 8.65 5.86 -3.37
CA THR A 65 8.74 5.34 -2.01
C THR A 65 10.17 4.91 -1.70
N GLY A 66 10.36 4.11 -0.66
CA GLY A 66 11.69 3.57 -0.36
C GLY A 66 11.86 3.23 1.10
N GLY A 67 13.05 3.52 1.62
CA GLY A 67 13.24 3.81 3.03
C GLY A 67 12.58 5.15 3.33
N ASP A 68 13.30 6.23 3.00
CA ASP A 68 12.76 7.60 2.98
C ASP A 68 13.25 8.28 1.70
N PRO A 69 12.40 8.57 0.72
CA PRO A 69 12.82 9.18 -0.54
C PRO A 69 13.50 10.53 -0.35
N LEU A 70 13.21 11.27 0.73
CA LEU A 70 13.88 12.52 1.09
C LEU A 70 15.37 12.35 1.45
N MET A 71 15.82 11.12 1.64
CA MET A 71 17.26 10.82 1.81
C MET A 71 18.05 10.86 0.50
N ARG A 72 17.38 10.97 -0.66
CA ARG A 72 18.04 11.20 -1.96
C ARG A 72 18.23 12.70 -2.19
N SER A 73 19.45 13.10 -2.57
CA SER A 73 19.76 14.51 -2.86
C SER A 73 19.01 15.05 -4.09
N ASP A 74 18.77 14.19 -5.08
CA ASP A 74 18.11 14.52 -6.36
C ASP A 74 16.58 14.28 -6.36
N PHE A 75 15.99 13.97 -5.21
CA PHE A 75 14.58 13.57 -5.12
C PHE A 75 13.61 14.56 -5.76
N PHE A 76 13.78 15.85 -5.50
CA PHE A 76 12.89 16.87 -6.04
C PHE A 76 13.06 17.08 -7.55
N GLU A 77 14.27 16.91 -8.06
CA GLU A 77 14.57 16.97 -9.51
C GLU A 77 13.87 15.79 -10.23
N LEU A 78 13.85 14.61 -9.61
CA LEU A 78 13.16 13.45 -10.14
C LEU A 78 11.62 13.66 -10.17
N ILE A 79 11.03 14.29 -9.12
CA ILE A 79 9.62 14.68 -9.13
C ILE A 79 9.35 15.66 -10.27
N GLU A 80 10.17 16.71 -10.39
CA GLU A 80 10.03 17.72 -11.43
C GLU A 80 10.07 17.08 -12.83
N HIS A 81 11.03 16.20 -13.07
CA HIS A 81 11.13 15.47 -14.32
C HIS A 81 9.85 14.67 -14.61
N ALA A 82 9.37 13.89 -13.65
CA ALA A 82 8.17 13.10 -13.80
C ALA A 82 6.91 13.96 -14.07
N LYS A 83 6.76 15.07 -13.36
CA LYS A 83 5.64 16.01 -13.55
C LYS A 83 5.71 16.70 -14.91
N ASN A 84 6.91 17.12 -15.37
CA ASN A 84 7.10 17.70 -16.70
C ASN A 84 6.79 16.73 -17.85
N ARG A 85 6.85 15.41 -17.57
CA ARG A 85 6.44 14.34 -18.50
C ARG A 85 4.94 14.03 -18.44
N GLY A 86 4.17 14.70 -17.57
CA GLY A 86 2.73 14.51 -17.42
C GLY A 86 2.35 13.28 -16.58
N LEU A 87 3.27 12.70 -15.83
CA LEU A 87 2.99 11.57 -14.95
C LEU A 87 2.18 12.00 -13.72
N TYR A 88 1.30 11.11 -13.28
CA TYR A 88 0.72 11.20 -11.94
C TYR A 88 1.78 10.76 -10.93
N VAL A 89 2.15 11.64 -10.00
CA VAL A 89 3.21 11.40 -9.02
C VAL A 89 2.63 11.32 -7.62
N ALA A 90 2.78 10.14 -7.00
CA ALA A 90 2.51 9.91 -5.60
C ALA A 90 3.82 9.80 -4.80
N VAL A 91 3.84 10.34 -3.59
CA VAL A 91 5.03 10.30 -2.72
C VAL A 91 4.69 9.63 -1.40
N ALA A 92 5.46 8.61 -1.01
CA ALA A 92 5.37 7.97 0.29
C ALA A 92 6.65 8.23 1.10
N ALA A 93 6.76 9.42 1.69
CA ALA A 93 7.88 9.81 2.53
C ALA A 93 7.70 9.30 3.97
N SER A 94 8.81 9.03 4.64
CA SER A 94 8.82 8.73 6.08
C SER A 94 8.69 10.02 6.89
N VAL A 95 7.95 9.96 8.00
CA VAL A 95 7.88 11.10 8.93
C VAL A 95 9.19 11.14 9.74
N THR A 96 10.12 11.90 9.21
CA THR A 96 11.47 12.15 9.77
C THR A 96 11.68 13.67 9.82
N PRO A 97 12.73 14.17 10.45
CA PRO A 97 13.04 15.61 10.40
C PRO A 97 13.22 16.21 9.00
N LEU A 98 13.40 15.36 7.97
CA LEU A 98 13.47 15.78 6.57
C LEU A 98 12.10 16.14 5.99
N LEU A 99 11.02 15.59 6.57
CA LEU A 99 9.64 15.91 6.18
C LEU A 99 9.15 17.08 7.04
N ASN A 100 9.37 18.28 6.58
CA ASN A 100 9.10 19.54 7.26
C ASN A 100 8.39 20.54 6.33
N GLU A 101 8.12 21.77 6.79
CA GLU A 101 7.41 22.77 6.03
C GLU A 101 8.10 23.12 4.70
N ASP A 102 9.44 23.16 4.67
CA ASP A 102 10.20 23.41 3.43
C ASP A 102 10.01 22.29 2.40
N SER A 103 10.25 21.05 2.79
CA SER A 103 10.10 19.90 1.89
C SER A 103 8.65 19.72 1.41
N LEU A 104 7.67 19.94 2.28
CA LEU A 104 6.24 19.93 1.92
C LEU A 104 5.89 21.09 0.98
N GLY A 105 6.45 22.28 1.22
CA GLY A 105 6.31 23.44 0.34
C GLY A 105 6.86 23.17 -1.06
N ARG A 106 8.03 22.54 -1.17
CA ARG A 106 8.60 22.11 -2.45
C ARG A 106 7.72 21.07 -3.16
N MET A 107 7.20 20.06 -2.45
CA MET A 107 6.26 19.08 -3.02
C MET A 107 4.99 19.76 -3.53
N ARG A 108 4.47 20.76 -2.79
CA ARG A 108 3.31 21.56 -3.22
C ARG A 108 3.61 22.37 -4.49
N HIS A 109 4.79 22.98 -4.57
CA HIS A 109 5.22 23.75 -5.74
C HIS A 109 5.36 22.88 -6.98
N LEU A 110 5.87 21.66 -6.83
CA LEU A 110 6.01 20.67 -7.90
C LEU A 110 4.69 19.97 -8.24
N ASP A 111 3.59 20.34 -7.59
CA ASP A 111 2.24 19.83 -7.85
C ASP A 111 2.15 18.30 -7.81
N ILE A 112 2.71 17.67 -6.75
CA ILE A 112 2.50 16.23 -6.55
C ILE A 112 1.02 15.93 -6.37
N ASP A 113 0.57 14.79 -6.88
CA ASP A 113 -0.86 14.46 -6.94
C ASP A 113 -1.40 13.95 -5.59
N VAL A 114 -0.60 13.19 -4.84
CA VAL A 114 -0.96 12.68 -3.52
C VAL A 114 0.28 12.35 -2.70
N MET A 115 0.18 12.57 -1.40
CA MET A 115 1.17 12.17 -0.43
C MET A 115 0.62 11.06 0.46
N SER A 116 1.39 9.99 0.70
CA SER A 116 1.03 8.95 1.66
C SER A 116 1.77 9.17 2.98
N VAL A 117 1.01 9.23 4.07
CA VAL A 117 1.54 9.32 5.44
C VAL A 117 1.10 8.09 6.22
N SER A 118 2.02 7.51 6.96
CA SER A 118 1.70 6.30 7.73
C SER A 118 1.29 6.61 9.16
N VAL A 119 0.17 6.02 9.59
CA VAL A 119 -0.34 6.06 10.97
C VAL A 119 -0.63 4.63 11.41
N ASP A 120 0.23 4.04 12.25
CA ASP A 120 0.10 2.64 12.70
C ASP A 120 -0.34 2.49 14.16
N GLY A 121 -0.74 3.57 14.79
CA GLY A 121 -1.29 3.58 16.14
C GLY A 121 -2.02 4.87 16.41
N ALA A 122 -3.01 4.83 17.28
CA ALA A 122 -3.75 6.00 17.73
C ALA A 122 -3.05 6.74 18.87
N THR A 123 -2.02 6.13 19.43
CA THR A 123 -1.23 6.66 20.56
C THR A 123 0.26 6.66 20.24
N ALA A 124 1.02 7.52 20.93
CA ALA A 124 2.47 7.52 20.86
C ALA A 124 3.07 6.16 21.30
N ALA A 125 2.48 5.51 22.30
CA ALA A 125 2.95 4.23 22.79
C ALA A 125 2.95 3.15 21.70
N THR A 126 1.91 3.06 20.90
CA THR A 126 1.80 2.08 19.81
C THR A 126 2.54 2.52 18.57
N HIS A 127 2.31 3.74 18.13
CA HIS A 127 2.90 4.25 16.88
C HIS A 127 4.43 4.31 16.96
N ASP A 128 4.99 4.95 17.98
CA ASP A 128 6.45 5.09 18.15
C ASP A 128 7.14 3.73 18.29
N LYS A 129 6.51 2.80 19.04
CA LYS A 129 7.01 1.43 19.18
C LYS A 129 7.12 0.72 17.82
N LEU A 130 6.13 0.91 16.93
CA LEU A 130 6.12 0.30 15.59
C LEU A 130 7.08 1.02 14.65
N ARG A 131 7.21 2.33 14.73
CA ARG A 131 8.14 3.13 13.92
C ARG A 131 9.58 3.04 14.41
N GLY A 132 9.79 2.58 15.65
CA GLY A 132 11.10 2.36 16.26
C GLY A 132 11.86 3.63 16.63
N VAL A 133 11.18 4.78 16.68
CA VAL A 133 11.74 6.10 17.03
C VAL A 133 10.74 6.85 17.90
N PRO A 134 11.10 7.19 19.16
CA PRO A 134 10.24 7.99 20.03
C PRO A 134 9.89 9.36 19.43
N GLY A 135 8.67 9.82 19.67
CA GLY A 135 8.17 11.13 19.24
C GLY A 135 7.64 11.14 17.79
N THR A 136 7.73 10.02 17.06
CA THR A 136 7.24 9.93 15.67
C THR A 136 5.75 10.17 15.57
N PHE A 137 4.96 9.73 16.56
CA PHE A 137 3.51 9.96 16.58
C PHE A 137 3.17 11.45 16.55
N ARG A 138 3.77 12.22 17.47
CA ARG A 138 3.56 13.67 17.52
C ARG A 138 3.98 14.34 16.22
N GLN A 139 5.17 14.00 15.73
CA GLN A 139 5.66 14.49 14.43
C GLN A 139 4.68 14.16 13.29
N THR A 140 4.09 12.96 13.30
CA THR A 140 3.11 12.55 12.28
C THR A 140 1.86 13.43 12.34
N VAL A 141 1.34 13.72 13.52
CA VAL A 141 0.19 14.62 13.69
C VAL A 141 0.52 16.04 13.22
N ASP A 142 1.69 16.56 13.59
CA ASP A 142 2.15 17.90 13.17
C ASP A 142 2.31 17.98 11.64
N VAL A 143 2.89 16.97 11.02
CA VAL A 143 3.03 16.87 9.55
C VAL A 143 1.67 16.83 8.86
N LEU A 144 0.71 16.06 9.38
CA LEU A 144 -0.63 16.00 8.79
C LEU A 144 -1.36 17.35 8.85
N GLN A 145 -1.16 18.12 9.91
CA GLN A 145 -1.67 19.49 10.00
C GLN A 145 -1.02 20.43 8.96
N LEU A 146 0.31 20.30 8.75
CA LEU A 146 1.01 21.06 7.71
C LEU A 146 0.54 20.67 6.30
N VAL A 147 0.37 19.37 6.04
CA VAL A 147 -0.15 18.87 4.76
C VAL A 147 -1.52 19.47 4.45
N GLN A 148 -2.42 19.51 5.45
CA GLN A 148 -3.73 20.14 5.33
C GLN A 148 -3.62 21.66 5.10
N LYS A 149 -2.79 22.36 5.88
CA LYS A 149 -2.54 23.81 5.75
C LYS A 149 -2.02 24.18 4.36
N LEU A 150 -1.15 23.36 3.78
CA LEU A 150 -0.58 23.57 2.44
C LEU A 150 -1.51 23.11 1.29
N GLY A 151 -2.67 22.52 1.60
CA GLY A 151 -3.61 22.04 0.60
C GLY A 151 -3.10 20.83 -0.20
N LEU A 152 -2.15 20.07 0.35
CA LEU A 152 -1.71 18.79 -0.22
C LEU A 152 -2.76 17.72 0.06
N LYS A 153 -2.96 16.81 -0.90
CA LYS A 153 -3.83 15.64 -0.72
C LYS A 153 -3.07 14.55 0.02
N ALA A 154 -3.56 14.16 1.19
CA ALA A 154 -2.99 13.07 1.98
C ALA A 154 -3.81 11.79 1.88
N GLN A 155 -3.16 10.67 1.59
CA GLN A 155 -3.63 9.31 1.86
C GLN A 155 -2.99 8.85 3.17
N ILE A 156 -3.78 8.25 4.05
CA ILE A 156 -3.23 7.65 5.27
C ILE A 156 -3.07 6.14 5.06
N ASN A 157 -1.90 5.63 5.42
CA ASN A 157 -1.59 4.19 5.37
C ASN A 157 -1.47 3.64 6.79
N THR A 158 -2.13 2.53 7.08
CA THR A 158 -2.03 1.82 8.35
C THR A 158 -1.69 0.35 8.09
N THR A 159 -0.61 -0.16 8.69
CA THR A 159 -0.35 -1.60 8.65
C THR A 159 -1.00 -2.25 9.86
N VAL A 160 -2.07 -3.04 9.63
CA VAL A 160 -2.76 -3.74 10.69
C VAL A 160 -2.05 -5.04 11.06
N MET A 161 -1.91 -5.26 12.36
CA MET A 161 -1.30 -6.43 12.97
C MET A 161 -1.85 -6.63 14.39
N ARG A 162 -1.51 -7.73 15.06
CA ARG A 162 -2.02 -8.06 16.39
C ARG A 162 -1.84 -6.93 17.40
N SER A 163 -0.74 -6.18 17.32
CA SER A 163 -0.41 -5.14 18.31
C SER A 163 -1.18 -3.83 18.19
N ASN A 164 -1.92 -3.59 17.10
CA ASN A 164 -2.67 -2.35 16.88
C ASN A 164 -4.12 -2.56 16.42
N ILE A 165 -4.58 -3.80 16.33
CA ILE A 165 -5.90 -4.12 15.78
C ILE A 165 -7.04 -3.46 16.56
N GLU A 166 -6.96 -3.37 17.89
CA GLU A 166 -7.97 -2.76 18.74
C GLU A 166 -8.01 -1.23 18.63
N GLU A 167 -6.93 -0.61 18.14
CA GLU A 167 -6.86 0.84 17.93
C GLU A 167 -7.43 1.31 16.57
N LEU A 168 -7.91 0.40 15.71
CA LEU A 168 -8.41 0.77 14.38
C LEU A 168 -9.53 1.82 14.38
N PRO A 169 -10.51 1.80 15.30
CA PRO A 169 -11.54 2.85 15.39
C PRO A 169 -10.95 4.22 15.72
N ASP A 170 -9.99 4.28 16.65
CA ASP A 170 -9.32 5.53 17.04
C ASP A 170 -8.39 6.05 15.93
N ILE A 171 -7.69 5.13 15.23
CA ILE A 171 -6.91 5.48 14.04
C ILE A 171 -7.83 6.07 12.97
N PHE A 172 -9.00 5.46 12.73
CA PHE A 172 -9.96 5.96 11.75
C PHE A 172 -10.48 7.36 12.12
N ASN A 173 -10.77 7.61 13.40
CA ASN A 173 -11.13 8.94 13.91
C ASN A 173 -10.03 9.97 13.61
N LEU A 174 -8.76 9.60 13.84
CA LEU A 174 -7.62 10.46 13.48
C LEU A 174 -7.56 10.71 11.97
N VAL A 175 -7.74 9.67 11.14
CA VAL A 175 -7.78 9.78 9.66
C VAL A 175 -8.84 10.79 9.22
N ARG A 176 -10.05 10.71 9.76
CA ARG A 176 -11.13 11.66 9.43
C ARG A 176 -10.79 13.10 9.76
N ARG A 177 -10.20 13.33 10.92
CA ARG A 177 -9.83 14.70 11.38
C ARG A 177 -8.74 15.35 10.53
N THR A 178 -7.92 14.56 9.84
CA THR A 178 -6.86 15.09 8.97
C THR A 178 -7.36 15.52 7.59
N GLY A 179 -8.62 15.25 7.24
CA GLY A 179 -9.14 15.51 5.90
C GLY A 179 -8.49 14.63 4.81
N ALA A 180 -8.03 13.46 5.18
CA ALA A 180 -7.39 12.52 4.25
C ALA A 180 -8.32 12.16 3.08
N VAL A 181 -7.75 12.04 1.87
CA VAL A 181 -8.51 11.67 0.66
C VAL A 181 -8.78 10.18 0.55
N ALA A 182 -8.08 9.35 1.34
CA ALA A 182 -8.30 7.93 1.46
C ALA A 182 -7.60 7.35 2.71
N TRP A 183 -8.13 6.26 3.22
CA TRP A 183 -7.46 5.40 4.19
C TRP A 183 -7.14 4.06 3.54
N GLU A 184 -5.85 3.67 3.52
CA GLU A 184 -5.40 2.40 3.00
C GLU A 184 -4.85 1.53 4.12
N VAL A 185 -5.48 0.37 4.33
CA VAL A 185 -5.10 -0.57 5.38
C VAL A 185 -4.34 -1.74 4.77
N PHE A 186 -3.07 -1.84 5.16
CA PHE A 186 -2.18 -2.91 4.77
C PHE A 186 -2.30 -4.07 5.76
N PHE A 187 -2.60 -5.25 5.27
CA PHE A 187 -2.53 -6.46 6.09
C PHE A 187 -1.09 -6.96 6.11
N LEU A 188 -0.51 -7.09 7.31
CA LEU A 188 0.90 -7.44 7.48
C LEU A 188 1.29 -8.69 6.67
N ILE A 189 2.33 -8.56 5.86
CA ILE A 189 3.05 -9.68 5.26
C ILE A 189 4.34 -9.90 6.06
N ARG A 190 4.59 -11.15 6.44
CA ARG A 190 5.76 -11.55 7.25
C ARG A 190 7.03 -11.57 6.41
N THR A 191 7.48 -10.37 6.04
CA THR A 191 8.71 -10.15 5.25
C THR A 191 9.58 -9.06 5.89
N GLY A 192 10.83 -8.97 5.51
CA GLY A 192 11.76 -7.97 6.04
C GLY A 192 11.91 -8.06 7.56
N ARG A 193 11.84 -6.91 8.25
CA ARG A 193 11.79 -6.86 9.72
C ARG A 193 10.46 -7.33 10.29
N GLY A 194 9.39 -7.27 9.49
CA GLY A 194 8.07 -7.74 9.90
C GLY A 194 7.93 -9.25 10.04
N SER A 195 8.94 -10.03 9.64
CA SER A 195 8.92 -11.50 9.73
C SER A 195 8.77 -12.04 11.16
N SER A 196 9.16 -11.25 12.15
CA SER A 196 9.05 -11.60 13.59
C SER A 196 7.79 -11.04 14.26
N LEU A 197 6.92 -10.33 13.53
CA LEU A 197 5.69 -9.76 14.09
C LEU A 197 4.52 -10.74 13.93
N GLU A 198 3.57 -10.61 14.84
CA GLU A 198 2.35 -11.42 14.81
C GLU A 198 1.35 -10.85 13.81
N SER A 199 1.05 -11.66 12.80
CA SER A 199 -0.06 -11.42 11.87
C SER A 199 -1.40 -11.67 12.55
N LEU A 200 -2.46 -11.21 11.92
CA LEU A 200 -3.82 -11.56 12.33
C LEU A 200 -4.14 -13.00 11.95
N GLU A 201 -4.97 -13.64 12.77
CA GLU A 201 -5.59 -14.90 12.42
C GLU A 201 -6.61 -14.71 11.28
N PRO A 202 -6.93 -15.77 10.51
CA PRO A 202 -7.85 -15.64 9.37
C PRO A 202 -9.20 -15.00 9.72
N PHE A 203 -9.81 -15.38 10.85
CA PHE A 203 -11.09 -14.81 11.28
C PHE A 203 -10.95 -13.36 11.76
N GLU A 204 -9.80 -12.98 12.31
CA GLU A 204 -9.55 -11.58 12.65
C GLU A 204 -9.35 -10.72 11.39
N CYS A 205 -8.71 -11.26 10.35
CA CYS A 205 -8.64 -10.58 9.06
C CYS A 205 -10.05 -10.30 8.50
N GLU A 206 -10.95 -11.28 8.60
CA GLU A 206 -12.35 -11.15 8.17
C GLU A 206 -13.07 -10.08 8.99
N ASP A 207 -12.96 -10.12 10.32
CA ASP A 207 -13.55 -9.15 11.23
C ASP A 207 -13.08 -7.72 10.94
N VAL A 208 -11.78 -7.53 10.69
CA VAL A 208 -11.23 -6.23 10.27
C VAL A 208 -11.82 -5.79 8.93
N MET A 209 -12.00 -6.68 7.97
CA MET A 209 -12.59 -6.32 6.67
C MET A 209 -14.06 -5.89 6.80
N HIS A 210 -14.82 -6.52 7.69
CA HIS A 210 -16.17 -6.07 8.03
C HIS A 210 -16.17 -4.68 8.66
N PHE A 211 -15.27 -4.43 9.61
CA PHE A 211 -15.07 -3.11 10.21
C PHE A 211 -14.69 -2.05 9.15
N LEU A 212 -13.78 -2.37 8.23
CA LEU A 212 -13.37 -1.45 7.16
C LEU A 212 -14.53 -1.12 6.20
N PHE A 213 -15.42 -2.07 5.96
CA PHE A 213 -16.64 -1.79 5.21
C PHE A 213 -17.52 -0.77 5.94
N ASP A 214 -17.72 -0.92 7.25
CA ASP A 214 -18.50 0.05 8.02
C ASP A 214 -17.79 1.41 8.11
N ALA A 215 -16.49 1.44 8.36
CA ALA A 215 -15.68 2.66 8.33
C ALA A 215 -15.81 3.44 7.01
N SER A 216 -15.97 2.72 5.88
CA SER A 216 -16.16 3.36 4.57
C SER A 216 -17.48 4.13 4.43
N GLN A 217 -18.41 3.97 5.37
CA GLN A 217 -19.71 4.68 5.38
C GLN A 217 -19.63 6.05 6.06
N TYR A 218 -18.46 6.48 6.47
CA TYR A 218 -18.25 7.78 7.11
C TYR A 218 -17.57 8.81 6.18
N GLY A 219 -17.74 8.66 4.85
CA GLY A 219 -17.36 9.65 3.86
C GLY A 219 -15.89 9.61 3.44
N ILE A 220 -15.09 8.68 3.96
CA ILE A 220 -13.68 8.49 3.55
C ILE A 220 -13.55 7.20 2.72
N PRO A 221 -12.96 7.27 1.53
CA PRO A 221 -12.62 6.07 0.76
C PRO A 221 -11.69 5.15 1.53
N VAL A 222 -12.12 3.89 1.74
CA VAL A 222 -11.31 2.85 2.37
C VAL A 222 -10.82 1.87 1.32
N ARG A 223 -9.53 1.51 1.40
CA ARG A 223 -8.84 0.55 0.54
C ARG A 223 -8.06 -0.45 1.38
N THR A 224 -7.75 -1.58 0.78
CA THR A 224 -6.86 -2.56 1.40
C THR A 224 -5.70 -2.89 0.47
N ALA A 225 -4.51 -3.00 1.05
CA ALA A 225 -3.33 -3.61 0.45
C ALA A 225 -3.06 -4.95 1.15
N GLU A 226 -2.72 -5.97 0.39
CA GLU A 226 -2.53 -7.35 0.88
C GLU A 226 -3.76 -7.93 1.62
N GLY A 227 -4.93 -7.36 1.35
CA GLY A 227 -6.23 -7.78 1.86
C GLY A 227 -7.28 -7.87 0.74
N PRO A 228 -7.04 -8.60 -0.37
CA PRO A 228 -7.96 -8.64 -1.52
C PRO A 228 -9.32 -9.28 -1.18
N GLN A 229 -9.41 -10.03 -0.08
CA GLN A 229 -10.66 -10.60 0.43
C GLN A 229 -11.70 -9.52 0.77
N PHE A 230 -11.28 -8.30 1.02
CA PHE A 230 -12.17 -7.16 1.23
C PHE A 230 -13.16 -6.95 0.07
N ARG A 231 -12.77 -7.32 -1.15
CA ARG A 231 -13.65 -7.26 -2.32
C ARG A 231 -14.81 -8.24 -2.20
N ARG A 232 -14.55 -9.47 -1.71
CA ARG A 232 -15.59 -10.46 -1.42
C ARG A 232 -16.51 -9.98 -0.28
N VAL A 233 -15.91 -9.61 0.86
CA VAL A 233 -16.67 -9.10 2.02
C VAL A 233 -17.59 -7.96 1.62
N ARG A 234 -17.07 -7.01 0.82
CA ARG A 234 -17.90 -5.90 0.32
C ARG A 234 -19.09 -6.37 -0.51
N ILE A 235 -18.91 -7.33 -1.42
CA ILE A 235 -19.99 -7.87 -2.25
C ILE A 235 -21.03 -8.53 -1.36
N GLN A 236 -20.60 -9.38 -0.44
CA GLN A 236 -21.49 -10.08 0.50
C GLN A 236 -22.27 -9.08 1.37
N ARG A 237 -21.62 -8.05 1.90
CA ARG A 237 -22.28 -6.99 2.69
C ARG A 237 -23.30 -6.20 1.87
N LEU A 238 -23.00 -5.86 0.63
CA LEU A 238 -23.91 -5.15 -0.27
C LEU A 238 -25.12 -6.00 -0.69
N ASN A 239 -24.94 -7.31 -0.82
CA ASN A 239 -26.00 -8.26 -1.15
C ASN A 239 -26.77 -8.74 0.08
N HIS A 240 -26.44 -8.24 1.28
CA HIS A 240 -27.04 -8.71 2.54
C HIS A 240 -26.88 -10.23 2.78
N GLU A 241 -25.80 -10.80 2.23
CA GLU A 241 -25.47 -12.21 2.45
C GLU A 241 -24.99 -12.44 3.89
N ALA A 242 -25.39 -13.56 4.49
CA ALA A 242 -24.93 -13.94 5.81
C ALA A 242 -23.41 -14.17 5.79
N SER A 243 -22.69 -13.46 6.63
CA SER A 243 -21.25 -13.66 6.85
C SER A 243 -20.99 -13.79 8.34
N ALA A 244 -20.05 -14.65 8.70
CA ALA A 244 -19.66 -14.81 10.09
C ALA A 244 -18.94 -13.54 10.57
N GLN A 245 -19.52 -12.87 11.55
CA GLN A 245 -18.96 -11.70 12.23
C GLN A 245 -18.55 -12.12 13.63
N GLY A 246 -17.27 -12.00 13.94
CA GLY A 246 -16.69 -12.41 15.20
C GLY A 246 -16.85 -11.35 16.32
N MET A 247 -16.32 -11.70 17.48
CA MET A 247 -16.33 -10.79 18.64
C MET A 247 -15.43 -9.56 18.44
N LEU A 248 -14.36 -9.70 17.67
CA LEU A 248 -13.49 -8.57 17.35
C LEU A 248 -14.25 -7.52 16.51
N TYR A 249 -14.93 -7.95 15.45
CA TYR A 249 -15.74 -7.03 14.64
C TYR A 249 -16.74 -6.26 15.51
N LYS A 250 -17.47 -6.94 16.40
CA LYS A 250 -18.46 -6.30 17.27
C LYS A 250 -17.85 -5.21 18.17
N ARG A 251 -16.64 -5.46 18.71
CA ARG A 251 -15.93 -4.45 19.51
C ARG A 251 -15.51 -3.26 18.66
N LEU A 252 -14.91 -3.53 17.49
CA LEU A 252 -14.45 -2.47 16.59
C LEU A 252 -15.62 -1.61 16.07
N GLU A 253 -16.73 -2.24 15.69
CA GLU A 253 -17.94 -1.56 15.23
C GLU A 253 -18.57 -0.71 16.33
N THR A 254 -18.69 -1.26 17.56
CA THR A 254 -19.21 -0.52 18.71
C THR A 254 -18.34 0.71 19.02
N ASN A 255 -17.03 0.54 19.02
CA ASN A 255 -16.08 1.65 19.28
C ASN A 255 -16.15 2.71 18.16
N LEU A 256 -16.26 2.27 16.90
CA LEU A 256 -16.45 3.18 15.76
C LEU A 256 -17.74 4.00 15.93
N HIS A 257 -18.85 3.35 16.24
CA HIS A 257 -20.14 4.01 16.42
C HIS A 257 -20.14 4.99 17.61
N ASN A 258 -19.48 4.61 18.72
CA ASN A 258 -19.31 5.50 19.88
C ASN A 258 -18.48 6.75 19.56
N ALA A 259 -17.45 6.62 18.71
CA ALA A 259 -16.57 7.73 18.35
C ALA A 259 -17.18 8.63 17.26
N GLU A 260 -17.89 8.08 16.29
CA GLU A 260 -18.28 8.74 15.05
C GLU A 260 -19.79 8.94 14.89
N GLY A 261 -20.62 8.31 15.73
CA GLY A 261 -22.07 8.27 15.61
C GLY A 261 -22.55 7.34 14.50
N SER A 262 -23.73 7.62 13.95
CA SER A 262 -24.30 6.84 12.85
C SER A 262 -23.58 7.09 11.52
N PRO A 263 -23.54 6.08 10.62
CA PRO A 263 -22.98 6.25 9.27
C PRO A 263 -23.59 7.45 8.52
N THR A 264 -22.75 8.18 7.80
CA THR A 264 -23.13 9.43 7.13
C THR A 264 -23.29 9.31 5.61
N SER A 265 -22.88 8.19 5.04
CA SER A 265 -22.92 7.98 3.58
C SER A 265 -23.10 6.50 3.21
N SER A 266 -23.35 6.22 1.94
CA SER A 266 -23.15 4.89 1.37
C SER A 266 -21.66 4.52 1.38
N PRO A 267 -21.31 3.21 1.39
CA PRO A 267 -19.91 2.78 1.45
C PRO A 267 -19.08 3.36 0.31
N VAL A 268 -18.05 4.13 0.65
CA VAL A 268 -17.10 4.72 -0.31
C VAL A 268 -15.87 3.80 -0.41
N THR A 269 -15.91 2.86 -1.32
CA THR A 269 -14.81 1.94 -1.56
C THR A 269 -14.40 2.00 -3.01
N LYS A 270 -13.14 2.35 -3.29
CA LYS A 270 -12.57 2.20 -4.64
C LYS A 270 -11.98 0.78 -4.75
N LEU A 271 -12.69 -0.08 -5.46
CA LEU A 271 -12.20 -1.41 -5.76
C LEU A 271 -11.50 -1.37 -7.12
N THR A 272 -10.19 -1.30 -7.11
CA THR A 272 -9.39 -1.73 -8.25
C THR A 272 -9.17 -3.24 -8.10
N GLN A 273 -9.26 -4.00 -9.19
CA GLN A 273 -8.94 -5.43 -9.16
C GLN A 273 -7.42 -5.66 -9.27
N THR A 274 -6.64 -4.74 -8.70
CA THR A 274 -5.17 -4.83 -8.67
C THR A 274 -4.71 -5.87 -7.67
N GLY A 275 -3.54 -6.42 -7.91
CA GLY A 275 -2.85 -7.35 -7.03
C GLY A 275 -1.39 -7.46 -7.45
N ASP A 276 -0.63 -8.32 -6.79
CA ASP A 276 0.77 -8.58 -7.14
C ASP A 276 0.90 -8.94 -8.62
N GLY A 277 1.64 -8.17 -9.41
CA GLY A 277 1.81 -8.36 -10.84
C GLY A 277 0.58 -8.08 -11.71
N LYS A 278 -0.56 -7.77 -11.12
CA LYS A 278 -1.81 -7.42 -11.80
C LYS A 278 -2.15 -5.95 -11.56
N GLY A 279 -1.73 -5.09 -12.47
CA GLY A 279 -1.90 -3.64 -12.36
C GLY A 279 -0.93 -2.96 -11.40
N ILE A 280 0.02 -3.69 -10.83
CA ILE A 280 1.08 -3.19 -9.96
C ILE A 280 2.41 -3.73 -10.45
N VAL A 281 3.43 -2.87 -10.43
CA VAL A 281 4.85 -3.21 -10.59
C VAL A 281 5.62 -2.56 -9.45
N PHE A 282 6.62 -3.23 -8.96
CA PHE A 282 7.54 -2.70 -7.98
C PHE A 282 8.97 -2.71 -8.52
N MET A 283 9.66 -1.58 -8.38
CA MET A 283 11.06 -1.43 -8.75
C MET A 283 11.89 -1.13 -7.51
N THR A 284 13.01 -1.81 -7.38
CA THR A 284 13.95 -1.62 -6.29
C THR A 284 14.89 -0.45 -6.57
N HIS A 285 15.60 0.01 -5.54
CA HIS A 285 16.57 1.09 -5.61
C HIS A 285 17.74 0.82 -6.59
N ASP A 286 18.00 -0.44 -6.92
CA ASP A 286 19.05 -0.90 -7.84
C ASP A 286 18.49 -1.39 -9.19
N GLY A 287 17.21 -1.09 -9.50
CA GLY A 287 16.60 -1.34 -10.80
C GLY A 287 16.03 -2.75 -11.01
N GLN A 288 15.96 -3.61 -9.98
CA GLN A 288 15.28 -4.89 -10.10
C GLN A 288 13.76 -4.68 -10.20
N VAL A 289 13.09 -5.48 -10.99
CA VAL A 289 11.63 -5.44 -11.19
C VAL A 289 10.97 -6.63 -10.52
N TYR A 290 9.97 -6.37 -9.68
CA TYR A 290 9.18 -7.37 -8.95
C TYR A 290 7.67 -7.16 -9.21
N PRO A 291 6.84 -8.21 -9.07
CA PRO A 291 5.38 -8.08 -9.18
C PRO A 291 4.76 -7.16 -8.12
N SER A 292 5.34 -7.12 -6.93
CA SER A 292 5.03 -6.17 -5.87
C SER A 292 6.18 -6.05 -4.87
N GLY A 293 6.12 -5.04 -4.01
CA GLY A 293 7.12 -4.87 -2.96
C GLY A 293 7.13 -5.97 -1.90
N PHE A 294 6.06 -6.76 -1.81
CA PHE A 294 5.93 -7.85 -0.85
C PHE A 294 6.13 -9.24 -1.49
N LEU A 295 6.25 -9.30 -2.83
CA LEU A 295 6.56 -10.51 -3.59
C LEU A 295 7.94 -10.37 -4.25
N PRO A 296 9.05 -10.61 -3.53
CA PRO A 296 10.41 -10.32 -3.97
C PRO A 296 10.96 -11.40 -4.91
N ILE A 297 10.23 -11.70 -5.98
CA ILE A 297 10.65 -12.59 -7.06
C ILE A 297 11.09 -11.72 -8.23
N SER A 298 12.38 -11.74 -8.58
CA SER A 298 12.91 -10.94 -9.68
C SER A 298 12.34 -11.41 -11.01
N THR A 299 11.86 -10.47 -11.80
CA THR A 299 11.29 -10.68 -13.13
C THR A 299 12.15 -10.08 -14.23
N GLY A 300 13.17 -9.34 -13.85
CA GLY A 300 14.12 -8.67 -14.74
C GLY A 300 14.74 -7.46 -14.07
N ARG A 301 15.55 -6.76 -14.84
CA ARG A 301 16.26 -5.54 -14.40
C ARG A 301 16.16 -4.46 -15.46
N LEU A 302 15.97 -3.23 -15.04
CA LEU A 302 16.02 -2.07 -15.92
C LEU A 302 17.42 -1.95 -16.58
N GLY A 303 17.44 -1.58 -17.85
CA GLY A 303 18.64 -1.52 -18.65
C GLY A 303 19.03 -2.84 -19.33
N GLU A 304 18.54 -4.00 -18.84
CA GLU A 304 18.66 -5.28 -19.53
C GLU A 304 17.43 -5.58 -20.41
N ASN A 305 16.25 -5.21 -19.92
CA ASN A 305 14.98 -5.35 -20.63
C ASN A 305 14.13 -4.10 -20.36
N SER A 306 13.29 -3.68 -21.31
CA SER A 306 12.35 -2.59 -21.08
C SER A 306 11.27 -3.01 -20.05
N LEU A 307 10.82 -2.06 -19.22
CA LEU A 307 9.77 -2.29 -18.23
C LEU A 307 8.48 -2.80 -18.87
N VAL A 308 8.14 -2.30 -20.05
CA VAL A 308 6.98 -2.75 -20.85
C VAL A 308 7.10 -4.23 -21.22
N SER A 309 8.27 -4.65 -21.72
CA SER A 309 8.52 -6.05 -22.06
C SER A 309 8.45 -6.95 -20.84
N ILE A 310 9.07 -6.55 -19.72
CA ILE A 310 9.00 -7.30 -18.45
C ILE A 310 7.54 -7.45 -18.03
N TYR A 311 6.79 -6.36 -17.96
CA TYR A 311 5.41 -6.40 -17.49
C TYR A 311 4.50 -7.24 -18.39
N ARG A 312 4.58 -7.04 -19.72
CA ARG A 312 3.68 -7.71 -20.67
C ARG A 312 3.99 -9.18 -20.85
N SER A 313 5.28 -9.56 -20.88
CA SER A 313 5.73 -10.85 -21.42
C SER A 313 6.43 -11.78 -20.41
N ASN A 314 6.86 -11.27 -19.24
CA ASN A 314 7.49 -12.15 -18.27
C ASN A 314 6.49 -13.21 -17.78
N PRO A 315 6.85 -14.51 -17.79
CA PRO A 315 5.93 -15.60 -17.42
C PRO A 315 5.27 -15.44 -16.06
N LEU A 316 5.99 -14.95 -15.05
CA LEU A 316 5.42 -14.72 -13.72
C LEU A 316 4.33 -13.65 -13.74
N PHE A 317 4.54 -12.52 -14.43
CA PHE A 317 3.52 -11.48 -14.59
C PHE A 317 2.30 -11.99 -15.35
N VAL A 318 2.50 -12.81 -16.38
CA VAL A 318 1.42 -13.44 -17.14
C VAL A 318 0.58 -14.33 -16.25
N SER A 319 1.22 -15.28 -15.54
CA SER A 319 0.55 -16.21 -14.63
C SER A 319 -0.15 -15.50 -13.45
N LEU A 320 0.44 -14.46 -12.86
CA LEU A 320 -0.21 -13.70 -11.77
C LEU A 320 -1.49 -12.98 -12.20
N ARG A 321 -1.68 -12.74 -13.48
CA ARG A 321 -2.90 -12.17 -14.06
C ARG A 321 -3.96 -13.22 -14.41
N ASP A 322 -3.58 -14.49 -14.48
CA ASP A 322 -4.49 -15.59 -14.82
C ASP A 322 -5.00 -16.30 -13.56
N PRO A 323 -6.28 -16.13 -13.18
CA PRO A 323 -6.84 -16.80 -12.02
C PRO A 323 -6.92 -18.34 -12.16
N SER A 324 -6.71 -18.91 -13.35
CA SER A 324 -6.71 -20.35 -13.56
C SER A 324 -5.45 -21.04 -13.00
N ASP A 325 -4.36 -20.26 -12.82
CA ASP A 325 -3.12 -20.76 -12.22
C ASP A 325 -3.18 -20.88 -10.69
N LEU A 326 -4.24 -20.32 -10.07
CA LEU A 326 -4.43 -20.36 -8.61
C LEU A 326 -4.73 -21.79 -8.12
N LYS A 327 -4.15 -22.14 -6.97
CA LYS A 327 -4.25 -23.44 -6.32
C LYS A 327 -5.12 -23.39 -5.06
N GLY A 328 -5.38 -24.56 -4.48
CA GLY A 328 -6.10 -24.70 -3.22
C GLY A 328 -7.49 -24.08 -3.24
N ARG A 329 -7.92 -23.49 -2.13
CA ARG A 329 -9.21 -22.81 -1.99
C ARG A 329 -9.34 -21.63 -2.94
N CYS A 330 -8.28 -20.87 -3.18
CA CYS A 330 -8.33 -19.72 -4.10
C CYS A 330 -8.62 -20.16 -5.54
N GLY A 331 -8.10 -21.30 -6.00
CA GLY A 331 -8.30 -21.79 -7.37
C GLY A 331 -9.72 -22.26 -7.67
N ARG A 332 -10.46 -22.78 -6.67
CA ARG A 332 -11.86 -23.21 -6.83
C ARG A 332 -12.90 -22.22 -6.32
N CYS A 333 -12.45 -21.06 -5.80
CA CYS A 333 -13.33 -20.04 -5.23
C CYS A 333 -14.08 -19.30 -6.34
N GLU A 334 -15.38 -19.10 -6.15
CA GLU A 334 -16.25 -18.32 -7.05
C GLU A 334 -15.82 -16.84 -7.13
N TYR A 335 -15.15 -16.33 -6.10
CA TYR A 335 -14.60 -14.97 -6.06
C TYR A 335 -13.18 -14.85 -6.66
N ARG A 336 -12.59 -15.92 -7.23
CA ARG A 336 -11.19 -15.91 -7.68
C ARG A 336 -10.88 -14.82 -8.69
N MET A 337 -11.84 -14.46 -9.55
CA MET A 337 -11.67 -13.42 -10.58
C MET A 337 -11.51 -12.02 -10.00
N ILE A 338 -12.16 -11.75 -8.87
CA ILE A 338 -12.21 -10.42 -8.25
C ILE A 338 -11.30 -10.31 -7.02
N CYS A 339 -11.09 -11.40 -6.30
CA CYS A 339 -10.28 -11.48 -5.07
C CYS A 339 -8.88 -12.03 -5.39
N GLY A 340 -8.80 -13.31 -5.69
CA GLY A 340 -7.56 -14.02 -5.99
C GLY A 340 -6.65 -14.28 -4.79
N GLY A 341 -6.93 -13.75 -3.60
CA GLY A 341 -6.07 -13.82 -2.41
C GLY A 341 -4.76 -13.00 -2.55
N SER A 342 -4.05 -12.76 -1.45
CA SER A 342 -2.71 -12.13 -1.47
C SER A 342 -1.67 -13.13 -1.95
N ARG A 343 -1.05 -12.84 -3.08
CA ARG A 343 0.02 -13.68 -3.66
C ARG A 343 1.31 -13.55 -2.88
N SER A 344 1.54 -12.36 -2.33
CA SER A 344 2.64 -12.07 -1.41
C SER A 344 2.55 -12.91 -0.13
N ARG A 345 1.33 -13.05 0.44
CA ARG A 345 1.14 -13.86 1.66
C ARG A 345 1.26 -15.34 1.35
N ALA A 346 0.69 -15.82 0.25
CA ALA A 346 0.84 -17.20 -0.20
C ALA A 346 2.33 -17.53 -0.39
N PHE A 347 3.11 -16.66 -1.03
CA PHE A 347 4.54 -16.85 -1.19
C PHE A 347 5.30 -16.83 0.14
N SER A 348 4.98 -15.90 1.03
CA SER A 348 5.63 -15.79 2.35
C SER A 348 5.43 -17.04 3.21
N GLU A 349 4.29 -17.71 3.07
CA GLU A 349 3.95 -18.90 3.88
C GLU A 349 4.41 -20.22 3.21
N TYR A 350 4.20 -20.34 1.90
CA TYR A 350 4.39 -21.62 1.20
C TYR A 350 5.56 -21.63 0.21
N GLY A 351 6.21 -20.47 -0.04
CA GLY A 351 7.22 -20.34 -1.10
C GLY A 351 6.66 -20.37 -2.52
N ASP A 352 5.33 -20.44 -2.67
CA ASP A 352 4.62 -20.49 -3.96
C ASP A 352 3.51 -19.42 -3.99
N PRO A 353 3.60 -18.42 -4.87
CA PRO A 353 2.60 -17.34 -4.92
C PRO A 353 1.24 -17.80 -5.44
N PHE A 354 1.13 -19.00 -6.00
CA PHE A 354 -0.13 -19.52 -6.54
C PHE A 354 -0.94 -20.32 -5.53
N GLN A 355 -0.39 -20.62 -4.36
CA GLN A 355 -1.11 -21.29 -3.28
C GLN A 355 -2.28 -20.45 -2.76
N GLU A 356 -3.16 -21.08 -1.98
CA GLU A 356 -4.24 -20.37 -1.32
C GLU A 356 -3.73 -19.30 -0.35
N ASP A 357 -4.50 -18.23 -0.15
CA ASP A 357 -4.17 -17.23 0.86
C ASP A 357 -4.48 -17.78 2.25
N PRO A 358 -3.49 -17.96 3.13
CA PRO A 358 -3.69 -18.56 4.45
C PRO A 358 -4.51 -17.66 5.38
N ALA A 359 -4.61 -16.35 5.11
CA ALA A 359 -5.39 -15.42 5.93
C ALA A 359 -6.88 -15.36 5.53
N CYS A 360 -7.33 -16.19 4.59
CA CYS A 360 -8.74 -16.24 4.19
C CYS A 360 -9.48 -17.36 4.93
N PRO A 361 -10.50 -17.07 5.78
CA PRO A 361 -11.28 -18.12 6.44
C PRO A 361 -12.40 -18.69 5.55
N TYR A 362 -12.67 -18.05 4.40
CA TYR A 362 -13.76 -18.44 3.51
C TYR A 362 -13.54 -19.82 2.90
N VAL A 363 -14.57 -20.64 2.95
CA VAL A 363 -14.62 -21.97 2.32
C VAL A 363 -15.58 -21.90 1.14
N PRO A 364 -15.04 -22.01 -0.10
CA PRO A 364 -15.85 -21.95 -1.32
C PRO A 364 -16.65 -23.22 -1.56
#